data_3d5cec1819957eb0139e282f4fa98da8
#
_entry.id   3d5cec1819957eb0139e282f4fa98da8
#
_cell.length_a   1.000
_cell.length_b   1.000
_cell.length_c   1.000
_cell.angle_alpha   90.00
_cell.angle_beta   90.00
_cell.angle_gamma   90.00
#
_symmetry.space_group_name_H-M   'P 1'
#
loop_
_entity.id
_entity.type
_entity.pdbx_description
1 polymer ?
#
loop_
_entity_poly.entity_id
_entity_poly.type
_entity_poly.pdbx_seq_one_letter_code
_entity_poly.pdbx_strand_id
1 'polypeptide(L)'
;MLPSAVKGPVQAAMAAVAQMTGQQPSPDTVLNAQGLTFANVVDGILNYGTGIIDATASHVAMTVITSQEPMSDGTMDFVSELKDEFHAERGYDSVYSDVWSESYVTGTAATLNDISEEVEKQFSIIRIVVAVLLIALLFVILGSYLTPVRAILTILFSVIATAALTSIVFDTILGTPVLFLVPIVLFVVLLGLGMDYEIFLTTKIRENRSRGLDNHAAISQAIKDAGPVITLCALVMGGTFLTLTLAGSSMLREFGFALGTGILVDGLLMVGFVSPALMHLMGDWSWKGPGFLTRRHGMNPDGTLVGKPSDEAAE
;
A
#
# COMPACT_ATOMS: atom_id res chain seq x y z
N MET A 1 15.02 -31.64 -24.87
CA MET A 1 16.07 -30.63 -24.58
C MET A 1 15.68 -29.96 -23.30
N LEU A 2 16.54 -29.95 -22.27
CA LEU A 2 16.21 -29.32 -21.00
C LEU A 2 16.03 -27.80 -21.18
N PRO A 3 14.99 -27.16 -20.56
CA PRO A 3 14.78 -25.73 -20.57
C PRO A 3 16.01 -24.99 -20.05
N SER A 4 16.25 -23.76 -20.52
CA SER A 4 17.42 -22.94 -20.15
C SER A 4 17.55 -22.70 -18.68
N ALA A 5 16.44 -22.61 -17.96
CA ALA A 5 16.37 -22.42 -16.50
C ALA A 5 16.87 -23.64 -15.71
N VAL A 6 16.76 -24.84 -16.24
CA VAL A 6 17.20 -26.09 -15.59
C VAL A 6 18.64 -26.45 -15.95
N LYS A 7 19.18 -25.91 -17.05
CA LYS A 7 20.56 -26.18 -17.48
C LYS A 7 21.61 -25.70 -16.50
N GLY A 8 21.42 -24.55 -15.89
CA GLY A 8 22.36 -23.96 -14.93
C GLY A 8 22.55 -24.81 -13.66
N PRO A 9 21.48 -25.14 -12.92
CA PRO A 9 21.55 -25.99 -11.73
C PRO A 9 22.08 -27.38 -12.00
N VAL A 10 21.68 -28.00 -13.11
CA VAL A 10 22.18 -29.35 -13.50
C VAL A 10 23.66 -29.30 -13.82
N GLN A 11 24.14 -28.28 -14.52
CA GLN A 11 25.57 -28.10 -14.79
C GLN A 11 26.37 -27.82 -13.51
N ALA A 12 25.83 -27.03 -12.60
CA ALA A 12 26.48 -26.76 -11.31
C ALA A 12 26.56 -28.02 -10.42
N ALA A 13 25.50 -28.83 -10.39
CA ALA A 13 25.50 -30.12 -9.70
C ALA A 13 26.47 -31.14 -10.33
N MET A 14 26.53 -31.20 -11.64
CA MET A 14 27.50 -32.03 -12.35
C MET A 14 28.96 -31.57 -12.11
N ALA A 15 29.20 -30.26 -12.02
CA ALA A 15 30.51 -29.71 -11.68
C ALA A 15 30.91 -30.01 -10.22
N ALA A 16 29.96 -29.97 -9.27
CA ALA A 16 30.22 -30.35 -7.89
C ALA A 16 30.54 -31.84 -7.73
N VAL A 17 29.84 -32.71 -8.45
CA VAL A 17 30.12 -34.14 -8.46
C VAL A 17 31.48 -34.44 -9.15
N ALA A 18 31.82 -33.71 -10.20
CA ALA A 18 33.13 -33.81 -10.84
C ALA A 18 34.29 -33.41 -9.93
N GLN A 19 34.09 -32.38 -9.08
CA GLN A 19 35.07 -31.97 -8.06
C GLN A 19 35.24 -33.02 -6.95
N MET A 20 34.16 -33.73 -6.57
CA MET A 20 34.21 -34.77 -5.53
C MET A 20 34.82 -36.08 -6.03
N THR A 21 34.64 -36.42 -7.29
CA THR A 21 35.06 -37.72 -7.85
C THR A 21 36.31 -37.68 -8.71
N GLY A 22 36.78 -36.49 -9.08
CA GLY A 22 37.97 -36.31 -9.92
C GLY A 22 37.78 -36.73 -11.38
N GLN A 23 36.55 -37.09 -11.80
CA GLN A 23 36.21 -37.45 -13.17
C GLN A 23 35.07 -36.58 -13.69
N GLN A 24 35.12 -36.19 -14.98
CA GLN A 24 33.96 -35.57 -15.63
C GLN A 24 32.90 -36.64 -15.86
N PRO A 25 31.78 -36.61 -15.16
CA PRO A 25 30.76 -37.62 -15.33
C PRO A 25 29.97 -37.35 -16.62
N SER A 26 29.89 -38.37 -17.49
CA SER A 26 28.76 -38.41 -18.42
C SER A 26 27.49 -38.75 -17.62
N PRO A 27 26.30 -38.27 -18.03
CA PRO A 27 25.06 -38.57 -17.34
C PRO A 27 24.84 -40.05 -17.05
N ASP A 28 25.33 -40.93 -17.95
CA ASP A 28 25.19 -42.39 -17.85
C ASP A 28 26.25 -43.06 -16.97
N THR A 29 27.38 -42.41 -16.70
CA THR A 29 28.49 -43.01 -15.92
C THR A 29 28.34 -42.79 -14.44
N VAL A 30 27.77 -41.71 -14.02
CA VAL A 30 27.43 -41.41 -12.60
C VAL A 30 26.37 -42.38 -12.10
N LEU A 31 25.47 -42.83 -12.97
CA LEU A 31 24.33 -43.67 -12.64
C LEU A 31 24.72 -45.12 -12.36
N ASN A 32 25.80 -45.66 -12.96
CA ASN A 32 26.16 -47.07 -12.85
C ASN A 32 27.18 -47.38 -11.74
N ALA A 33 27.94 -46.40 -11.24
CA ALA A 33 29.04 -46.66 -10.31
C ALA A 33 28.55 -46.89 -8.83
N GLN A 34 27.32 -46.51 -8.49
CA GLN A 34 26.78 -46.67 -7.14
C GLN A 34 25.35 -47.19 -7.06
N GLY A 35 24.83 -47.82 -8.13
CA GLY A 35 23.43 -48.31 -8.15
C GLY A 35 22.39 -47.19 -8.17
N LEU A 36 22.81 -45.97 -8.50
CA LEU A 36 21.93 -44.80 -8.60
C LEU A 36 21.32 -44.78 -9.99
N THR A 37 20.03 -44.92 -10.10
CA THR A 37 19.31 -44.65 -11.36
C THR A 37 19.19 -43.15 -11.58
N PHE A 38 18.98 -42.71 -12.82
CA PHE A 38 18.73 -41.31 -13.16
C PHE A 38 17.65 -40.70 -12.25
N ALA A 39 16.62 -41.52 -11.92
CA ALA A 39 15.59 -41.15 -10.95
C ALA A 39 16.16 -40.83 -9.55
N ASN A 40 17.12 -41.63 -9.05
CA ASN A 40 17.71 -41.42 -7.72
C ASN A 40 18.66 -40.21 -7.66
N VAL A 41 19.31 -39.87 -8.79
CA VAL A 41 20.16 -38.64 -8.88
C VAL A 41 19.28 -37.40 -9.00
N VAL A 42 18.25 -37.46 -9.82
CA VAL A 42 17.21 -36.44 -9.89
C VAL A 42 16.53 -36.32 -8.53
N ASP A 43 16.16 -37.40 -7.87
CA ASP A 43 15.58 -37.45 -6.54
C ASP A 43 16.54 -36.88 -5.48
N GLY A 44 17.83 -37.20 -5.57
CA GLY A 44 18.87 -36.63 -4.70
C GLY A 44 19.10 -35.13 -4.90
N ILE A 45 19.15 -34.65 -6.14
CA ILE A 45 19.24 -33.24 -6.48
C ILE A 45 17.96 -32.50 -6.04
N LEU A 46 16.82 -33.13 -6.19
CA LEU A 46 15.52 -32.61 -5.86
C LEU A 46 15.26 -32.62 -4.33
N ASN A 47 15.78 -33.62 -3.58
CA ASN A 47 15.73 -33.67 -2.12
C ASN A 47 16.69 -32.69 -1.42
N TYR A 48 17.73 -32.21 -2.10
CA TYR A 48 18.62 -31.16 -1.57
C TYR A 48 18.13 -29.73 -1.87
N GLY A 49 16.83 -29.54 -2.11
CA GLY A 49 16.20 -28.24 -2.10
C GLY A 49 15.72 -27.72 -3.46
N THR A 50 15.69 -28.56 -4.51
CA THR A 50 15.19 -28.13 -5.82
C THR A 50 13.97 -28.89 -6.33
N GLY A 51 13.64 -30.06 -5.79
CA GLY A 51 12.40 -30.77 -6.15
C GLY A 51 12.39 -32.21 -5.65
N ILE A 52 11.21 -32.81 -5.56
CA ILE A 52 10.94 -34.17 -5.12
C ILE A 52 10.11 -34.85 -6.22
N ILE A 53 10.56 -36.02 -6.70
CA ILE A 53 9.77 -36.86 -7.60
C ILE A 53 9.18 -38.00 -6.74
N ASP A 54 7.87 -38.19 -6.84
CA ASP A 54 7.19 -39.31 -6.20
C ASP A 54 7.73 -40.65 -6.75
N ALA A 55 7.70 -41.71 -5.89
CA ALA A 55 8.15 -43.06 -6.23
C ALA A 55 7.42 -43.65 -7.44
N THR A 56 6.24 -43.15 -7.79
CA THR A 56 5.48 -43.53 -8.98
C THR A 56 5.82 -42.68 -10.21
N ALA A 57 6.69 -41.68 -10.08
CA ALA A 57 7.00 -40.66 -11.11
C ALA A 57 5.75 -39.93 -11.67
N SER A 58 4.66 -39.92 -10.88
CA SER A 58 3.41 -39.26 -11.25
C SER A 58 3.32 -37.82 -10.74
N HIS A 59 4.13 -37.43 -9.74
CA HIS A 59 4.17 -36.10 -9.18
C HIS A 59 5.62 -35.60 -9.13
N VAL A 60 5.81 -34.34 -9.48
CA VAL A 60 7.09 -33.64 -9.39
C VAL A 60 6.92 -32.36 -8.59
N ALA A 61 7.72 -32.20 -7.53
CA ALA A 61 7.82 -30.94 -6.81
C ALA A 61 9.18 -30.29 -7.14
N MET A 62 9.18 -29.03 -7.55
CA MET A 62 10.37 -28.25 -7.85
C MET A 62 10.45 -27.04 -6.92
N THR A 63 11.61 -26.86 -6.28
CA THR A 63 11.85 -25.66 -5.45
C THR A 63 12.56 -24.59 -6.27
N VAL A 64 11.95 -23.44 -6.36
CA VAL A 64 12.53 -22.25 -7.00
C VAL A 64 12.97 -21.29 -5.89
N ILE A 65 14.25 -20.90 -5.93
CA ILE A 65 14.83 -19.95 -4.97
C ILE A 65 15.03 -18.61 -5.69
N THR A 66 14.36 -17.57 -5.21
CA THR A 66 14.51 -16.22 -5.72
C THR A 66 15.65 -15.49 -4.99
N SER A 67 16.33 -14.58 -5.68
CA SER A 67 17.40 -13.74 -5.10
C SER A 67 16.85 -12.55 -4.31
N GLN A 68 15.57 -12.26 -4.42
CA GLN A 68 14.88 -11.16 -3.76
C GLN A 68 14.06 -11.66 -2.57
N GLU A 69 13.68 -10.73 -1.69
CA GLU A 69 12.79 -11.05 -0.56
C GLU A 69 11.41 -11.55 -1.06
N PRO A 70 10.79 -12.51 -0.35
CA PRO A 70 9.49 -13.11 -0.75
C PRO A 70 8.35 -12.10 -0.90
N MET A 71 8.44 -10.95 -0.22
CA MET A 71 7.43 -9.89 -0.22
C MET A 71 7.74 -8.76 -1.21
N SER A 72 8.79 -8.86 -2.02
CA SER A 72 9.11 -7.84 -3.02
C SER A 72 8.20 -7.97 -4.24
N ASP A 73 7.85 -6.84 -4.87
CA ASP A 73 7.02 -6.80 -6.07
C ASP A 73 7.59 -7.70 -7.17
N GLY A 74 8.92 -7.66 -7.38
CA GLY A 74 9.55 -8.51 -8.39
C GLY A 74 9.44 -10.02 -8.13
N THR A 75 9.39 -10.46 -6.85
CA THR A 75 9.12 -11.87 -6.51
C THR A 75 7.66 -12.21 -6.70
N MET A 76 6.74 -11.31 -6.37
CA MET A 76 5.30 -11.50 -6.55
C MET A 76 4.92 -11.55 -8.02
N ASP A 77 5.45 -10.63 -8.83
CA ASP A 77 5.26 -10.63 -10.29
C ASP A 77 5.76 -11.93 -10.92
N PHE A 78 6.95 -12.39 -10.51
CA PHE A 78 7.49 -13.67 -10.97
C PHE A 78 6.62 -14.86 -10.59
N VAL A 79 6.06 -14.87 -9.38
CA VAL A 79 5.14 -15.92 -8.93
C VAL A 79 3.82 -15.87 -9.70
N SER A 80 3.30 -14.67 -9.98
CA SER A 80 2.10 -14.48 -10.80
C SER A 80 2.34 -15.00 -12.24
N GLU A 81 3.48 -14.65 -12.83
CA GLU A 81 3.87 -15.14 -14.16
C GLU A 81 4.01 -16.67 -14.17
N LEU A 82 4.62 -17.26 -13.12
CA LEU A 82 4.70 -18.73 -13.00
C LEU A 82 3.32 -19.37 -12.88
N LYS A 83 2.41 -18.79 -12.10
CA LYS A 83 1.04 -19.31 -11.97
C LYS A 83 0.29 -19.25 -13.30
N ASP A 84 0.41 -18.15 -14.01
CA ASP A 84 -0.24 -17.98 -15.32
C ASP A 84 0.32 -18.97 -16.37
N GLU A 85 1.63 -19.22 -16.36
CA GLU A 85 2.28 -20.16 -17.27
C GLU A 85 1.90 -21.62 -16.96
N PHE A 86 1.79 -21.98 -15.69
CA PHE A 86 1.51 -23.34 -15.25
C PHE A 86 0.02 -23.66 -15.02
N HIS A 87 -0.88 -22.67 -14.99
CA HIS A 87 -2.32 -22.91 -14.80
C HIS A 87 -2.99 -23.34 -16.09
N ALA A 88 -3.16 -24.66 -16.26
CA ALA A 88 -3.85 -25.26 -17.41
C ALA A 88 -5.34 -24.88 -17.52
N GLU A 89 -5.98 -24.40 -16.44
CA GLU A 89 -7.41 -24.08 -16.42
C GLU A 89 -7.80 -22.80 -17.19
N ARG A 90 -6.84 -21.94 -17.54
CA ARG A 90 -7.15 -20.66 -18.24
C ARG A 90 -7.07 -20.73 -19.77
N GLY A 91 -7.02 -21.94 -20.36
CA GLY A 91 -7.05 -22.09 -21.83
C GLY A 91 -5.79 -21.57 -22.53
N TYR A 92 -4.72 -21.40 -21.80
CA TYR A 92 -3.40 -21.14 -22.36
C TYR A 92 -2.87 -22.46 -22.93
N ASP A 93 -2.48 -22.42 -24.20
CA ASP A 93 -1.61 -23.44 -24.83
C ASP A 93 -0.24 -23.37 -24.12
N SER A 94 -0.17 -23.82 -22.86
CA SER A 94 1.12 -23.95 -22.22
C SER A 94 1.87 -25.04 -22.97
N VAL A 95 3.13 -24.80 -23.29
CA VAL A 95 4.03 -25.77 -23.94
C VAL A 95 4.06 -27.12 -23.19
N TYR A 96 3.46 -27.15 -21.99
CA TYR A 96 3.46 -28.24 -21.03
C TYR A 96 2.09 -28.87 -20.77
N SER A 97 1.00 -28.36 -21.37
CA SER A 97 -0.36 -28.89 -21.16
C SER A 97 -0.51 -30.37 -21.51
N ASP A 98 0.32 -30.87 -22.42
CA ASP A 98 0.33 -32.28 -22.81
C ASP A 98 1.11 -33.19 -21.83
N VAL A 99 1.86 -32.59 -20.90
CA VAL A 99 2.73 -33.31 -19.95
C VAL A 99 2.17 -33.34 -18.54
N TRP A 100 1.43 -32.28 -18.13
CA TRP A 100 0.91 -32.11 -16.78
C TRP A 100 -0.61 -32.02 -16.79
N SER A 101 -1.27 -32.87 -16.01
CA SER A 101 -2.72 -32.80 -15.83
C SER A 101 -3.12 -31.71 -14.83
N GLU A 102 -2.28 -31.44 -13.86
CA GLU A 102 -2.48 -30.43 -12.80
C GLU A 102 -1.14 -29.85 -12.38
N SER A 103 -1.09 -28.54 -12.15
CA SER A 103 0.10 -27.86 -11.66
C SER A 103 -0.27 -26.86 -10.58
N TYR A 104 0.54 -26.79 -9.52
CA TYR A 104 0.35 -25.92 -8.40
C TYR A 104 1.63 -25.18 -8.07
N VAL A 105 1.56 -23.85 -7.95
CA VAL A 105 2.66 -23.03 -7.43
C VAL A 105 2.38 -22.76 -5.97
N THR A 106 3.28 -23.19 -5.07
CA THR A 106 3.12 -23.07 -3.62
C THR A 106 4.40 -22.56 -2.97
N GLY A 107 4.34 -22.24 -1.70
CA GLY A 107 5.46 -21.73 -0.92
C GLY A 107 5.17 -20.33 -0.38
N THR A 108 6.13 -19.78 0.39
CA THR A 108 5.93 -18.48 1.08
C THR A 108 5.59 -17.36 0.11
N ALA A 109 6.33 -17.22 -0.98
CA ALA A 109 6.08 -16.19 -1.97
C ALA A 109 4.73 -16.37 -2.68
N ALA A 110 4.35 -17.61 -3.03
CA ALA A 110 3.06 -17.90 -3.66
C ALA A 110 1.88 -17.59 -2.73
N THR A 111 2.00 -17.97 -1.46
CA THR A 111 0.98 -17.65 -0.44
C THR A 111 0.85 -16.14 -0.22
N LEU A 112 1.98 -15.42 -0.19
CA LEU A 112 1.97 -13.96 -0.06
C LEU A 112 1.37 -13.28 -1.28
N ASN A 113 1.62 -13.82 -2.49
CA ASN A 113 1.00 -13.33 -3.71
C ASN A 113 -0.53 -13.51 -3.68
N ASP A 114 -1.02 -14.70 -3.27
CA ASP A 114 -2.47 -14.95 -3.13
C ASP A 114 -3.11 -14.02 -2.09
N ILE A 115 -2.43 -13.80 -0.97
CA ILE A 115 -2.87 -12.84 0.05
C ILE A 115 -2.88 -11.42 -0.52
N SER A 116 -1.84 -11.03 -1.26
CA SER A 116 -1.75 -9.70 -1.87
C SER A 116 -2.89 -9.43 -2.85
N GLU A 117 -3.16 -10.37 -3.76
CA GLU A 117 -4.26 -10.27 -4.73
C GLU A 117 -5.64 -10.17 -4.04
N GLU A 118 -5.89 -11.03 -3.03
CA GLU A 118 -7.15 -11.01 -2.31
C GLU A 118 -7.28 -9.73 -1.46
N VAL A 119 -6.20 -9.29 -0.80
CA VAL A 119 -6.16 -8.04 -0.03
C VAL A 119 -6.43 -6.85 -0.95
N GLU A 120 -5.79 -6.77 -2.12
CA GLU A 120 -5.99 -5.66 -3.05
C GLU A 120 -7.44 -5.58 -3.54
N LYS A 121 -8.03 -6.73 -3.88
CA LYS A 121 -9.43 -6.83 -4.28
C LYS A 121 -10.38 -6.39 -3.17
N GLN A 122 -10.22 -6.91 -1.96
CA GLN A 122 -11.03 -6.55 -0.79
C GLN A 122 -10.79 -5.09 -0.39
N PHE A 123 -9.54 -4.65 -0.43
CA PHE A 123 -9.16 -3.29 -0.08
C PHE A 123 -9.75 -2.25 -1.04
N SER A 124 -9.89 -2.58 -2.32
CA SER A 124 -10.57 -1.71 -3.28
C SER A 124 -12.01 -1.42 -2.89
N ILE A 125 -12.74 -2.42 -2.41
CA ILE A 125 -14.11 -2.27 -1.89
C ILE A 125 -14.10 -1.47 -0.59
N ILE A 126 -13.22 -1.83 0.35
CA ILE A 126 -13.10 -1.16 1.66
C ILE A 126 -12.79 0.32 1.48
N ARG A 127 -11.88 0.70 0.58
CA ARG A 127 -11.57 2.11 0.29
C ARG A 127 -12.80 2.93 -0.07
N ILE A 128 -13.65 2.39 -0.94
CA ILE A 128 -14.88 3.07 -1.37
C ILE A 128 -15.87 3.17 -0.20
N VAL A 129 -16.10 2.06 0.50
CA VAL A 129 -17.04 2.02 1.64
C VAL A 129 -16.62 3.00 2.74
N VAL A 130 -15.34 2.97 3.12
CA VAL A 130 -14.80 3.88 4.14
C VAL A 130 -14.88 5.33 3.70
N ALA A 131 -14.52 5.65 2.45
CA ALA A 131 -14.63 7.01 1.92
C ALA A 131 -16.08 7.51 1.96
N VAL A 132 -17.06 6.70 1.54
CA VAL A 132 -18.48 7.06 1.58
C VAL A 132 -18.97 7.27 3.01
N LEU A 133 -18.61 6.36 3.93
CA LEU A 133 -18.97 6.49 5.36
C LEU A 133 -18.38 7.76 5.97
N LEU A 134 -17.13 8.09 5.64
CA LEU A 134 -16.49 9.30 6.14
C LEU A 134 -17.11 10.57 5.56
N ILE A 135 -17.43 10.59 4.27
CA ILE A 135 -18.18 11.70 3.65
C ILE A 135 -19.51 11.90 4.38
N ALA A 136 -20.25 10.80 4.61
CA ALA A 136 -21.53 10.87 5.31
C ALA A 136 -21.38 11.38 6.76
N LEU A 137 -20.38 10.87 7.49
CA LEU A 137 -20.06 11.30 8.86
C LEU A 137 -19.70 12.78 8.91
N LEU A 138 -18.77 13.21 8.06
CA LEU A 138 -18.35 14.60 7.98
C LEU A 138 -19.48 15.53 7.54
N PHE A 139 -20.31 15.08 6.61
CA PHE A 139 -21.50 15.80 6.19
C PHE A 139 -22.42 16.09 7.37
N VAL A 140 -22.66 15.09 8.22
CA VAL A 140 -23.50 15.25 9.41
C VAL A 140 -22.84 16.18 10.45
N ILE A 141 -21.53 16.01 10.70
CA ILE A 141 -20.78 16.80 11.68
C ILE A 141 -20.61 18.24 11.23
N LEU A 142 -20.20 18.45 9.97
CA LEU A 142 -19.86 19.76 9.45
C LEU A 142 -21.05 20.50 8.83
N GLY A 143 -22.13 19.80 8.50
CA GLY A 143 -23.33 20.40 7.91
C GLY A 143 -23.10 21.09 6.55
N SER A 144 -22.07 20.71 5.82
CA SER A 144 -21.67 21.27 4.52
C SER A 144 -21.55 20.18 3.46
N TYR A 145 -21.87 20.50 2.21
CA TYR A 145 -21.71 19.57 1.09
C TYR A 145 -20.24 19.46 0.61
N LEU A 146 -19.55 20.58 0.55
CA LEU A 146 -18.24 20.69 -0.09
C LEU A 146 -17.08 20.36 0.85
N THR A 147 -17.20 20.70 2.11
CA THR A 147 -16.12 20.51 3.10
C THR A 147 -15.71 19.06 3.26
N PRO A 148 -16.63 18.05 3.33
CA PRO A 148 -16.25 16.65 3.39
C PRO A 148 -15.48 16.16 2.15
N VAL A 149 -15.93 16.57 0.96
CA VAL A 149 -15.29 16.18 -0.30
C VAL A 149 -13.86 16.74 -0.37
N ARG A 150 -13.70 18.01 -0.02
CA ARG A 150 -12.40 18.67 0.06
C ARG A 150 -11.46 17.92 1.02
N ALA A 151 -11.96 17.60 2.23
CA ALA A 151 -11.17 16.93 3.26
C ALA A 151 -10.62 15.58 2.76
N ILE A 152 -11.47 14.76 2.13
CA ILE A 152 -11.03 13.49 1.55
C ILE A 152 -10.02 13.68 0.43
N LEU A 153 -10.24 14.65 -0.47
CA LEU A 153 -9.29 14.94 -1.55
C LEU A 153 -7.92 15.38 -1.00
N THR A 154 -7.91 16.18 0.07
CA THR A 154 -6.66 16.61 0.73
C THR A 154 -5.91 15.40 1.32
N ILE A 155 -6.61 14.50 2.00
CA ILE A 155 -6.01 13.29 2.57
C ILE A 155 -5.52 12.34 1.48
N LEU A 156 -6.29 12.12 0.41
CA LEU A 156 -5.85 11.29 -0.72
C LEU A 156 -4.57 11.85 -1.36
N PHE A 157 -4.49 13.18 -1.50
CA PHE A 157 -3.27 13.81 -2.00
C PHE A 157 -2.09 13.59 -1.05
N SER A 158 -2.31 13.69 0.27
CA SER A 158 -1.30 13.38 1.29
C SER A 158 -0.80 11.93 1.18
N VAL A 159 -1.71 10.97 1.03
CA VAL A 159 -1.38 9.55 0.86
C VAL A 159 -0.54 9.32 -0.40
N ILE A 160 -0.97 9.87 -1.54
CA ILE A 160 -0.26 9.73 -2.82
C ILE A 160 1.12 10.37 -2.74
N ALA A 161 1.22 11.59 -2.20
CA ALA A 161 2.50 12.29 -2.07
C ALA A 161 3.48 11.53 -1.15
N THR A 162 2.98 10.97 -0.05
CA THR A 162 3.79 10.20 0.89
C THR A 162 4.19 8.84 0.31
N ALA A 163 3.28 8.15 -0.38
CA ALA A 163 3.60 6.90 -1.06
C ALA A 163 4.69 7.11 -2.12
N ALA A 164 4.57 8.17 -2.94
CA ALA A 164 5.58 8.53 -3.92
C ALA A 164 6.94 8.86 -3.28
N LEU A 165 6.92 9.61 -2.16
CA LEU A 165 8.16 9.92 -1.42
C LEU A 165 8.80 8.65 -0.85
N THR A 166 8.01 7.74 -0.32
CA THR A 166 8.48 6.46 0.21
C THR A 166 9.10 5.60 -0.89
N SER A 167 8.44 5.50 -2.04
CA SER A 167 8.96 4.77 -3.20
C SER A 167 10.28 5.39 -3.72
N ILE A 168 10.36 6.72 -3.83
CA ILE A 168 11.60 7.38 -4.22
C ILE A 168 12.75 7.05 -3.24
N VAL A 169 12.49 7.09 -1.93
CA VAL A 169 13.53 6.84 -0.94
C VAL A 169 13.95 5.37 -0.92
N PHE A 170 13.02 4.43 -0.90
CA PHE A 170 13.34 3.01 -0.77
C PHE A 170 13.73 2.39 -2.11
N ASP A 171 12.94 2.56 -3.18
CA ASP A 171 13.25 1.93 -4.47
C ASP A 171 14.44 2.60 -5.17
N THR A 172 14.47 3.97 -5.21
CA THR A 172 15.46 4.67 -6.03
C THR A 172 16.76 4.94 -5.27
N ILE A 173 16.70 5.35 -3.98
CA ILE A 173 17.89 5.76 -3.21
C ILE A 173 18.51 4.56 -2.50
N LEU A 174 17.69 3.73 -1.84
CA LEU A 174 18.15 2.59 -1.05
C LEU A 174 18.23 1.29 -1.87
N GLY A 175 17.58 1.22 -3.03
CA GLY A 175 17.55 0.03 -3.88
C GLY A 175 16.81 -1.15 -3.25
N THR A 176 15.91 -0.89 -2.31
CA THR A 176 15.06 -1.90 -1.65
C THR A 176 13.61 -1.69 -2.08
N PRO A 177 12.96 -2.69 -2.71
CA PRO A 177 11.59 -2.55 -3.15
C PRO A 177 10.65 -2.33 -1.96
N VAL A 178 9.68 -1.42 -2.13
CA VAL A 178 8.67 -1.12 -1.12
C VAL A 178 7.69 -2.29 -0.99
N LEU A 179 7.33 -2.63 0.23
CA LEU A 179 6.34 -3.68 0.51
C LEU A 179 4.95 -3.26 0.03
N PHE A 180 4.23 -4.18 -0.61
CA PHE A 180 2.85 -3.94 -1.10
C PHE A 180 1.86 -3.51 0.00
N LEU A 181 2.12 -3.86 1.25
CA LEU A 181 1.29 -3.47 2.40
C LEU A 181 1.45 -1.99 2.78
N VAL A 182 2.56 -1.33 2.42
CA VAL A 182 2.83 0.06 2.83
C VAL A 182 1.77 1.04 2.35
N PRO A 183 1.38 1.07 1.06
CA PRO A 183 0.32 1.98 0.59
C PRO A 183 -1.03 1.73 1.28
N ILE A 184 -1.34 0.47 1.59
CA ILE A 184 -2.58 0.07 2.25
C ILE A 184 -2.64 0.60 3.67
N VAL A 185 -1.60 0.34 4.46
CA VAL A 185 -1.51 0.79 5.86
C VAL A 185 -1.43 2.31 5.92
N LEU A 186 -0.65 2.93 5.02
CA LEU A 186 -0.54 4.37 4.89
C LEU A 186 -1.91 5.01 4.66
N PHE A 187 -2.69 4.49 3.72
CA PHE A 187 -4.05 4.98 3.46
C PHE A 187 -4.93 4.91 4.70
N VAL A 188 -5.00 3.75 5.37
CA VAL A 188 -5.87 3.55 6.55
C VAL A 188 -5.46 4.47 7.70
N VAL A 189 -4.16 4.54 7.98
CA VAL A 189 -3.64 5.33 9.12
C VAL A 189 -3.77 6.82 8.85
N LEU A 190 -3.36 7.31 7.67
CA LEU A 190 -3.49 8.73 7.35
C LEU A 190 -4.95 9.17 7.27
N LEU A 191 -5.83 8.32 6.74
CA LEU A 191 -7.25 8.62 6.69
C LEU A 191 -7.85 8.76 8.10
N GLY A 192 -7.46 7.89 9.04
CA GLY A 192 -7.90 7.99 10.43
C GLY A 192 -7.33 9.21 11.16
N LEU A 193 -6.01 9.35 11.17
CA LEU A 193 -5.33 10.42 11.92
C LEU A 193 -5.45 11.79 11.24
N GLY A 194 -5.35 11.85 9.92
CA GLY A 194 -5.45 13.10 9.17
C GLY A 194 -6.84 13.70 9.24
N MET A 195 -7.87 12.85 9.25
CA MET A 195 -9.24 13.29 9.40
C MET A 195 -9.48 14.03 10.72
N ASP A 196 -8.89 13.60 11.81
CA ASP A 196 -9.05 14.22 13.12
C ASP A 196 -8.51 15.66 13.14
N TYR A 197 -7.36 15.90 12.52
CA TYR A 197 -6.79 17.24 12.38
C TYR A 197 -7.66 18.15 11.51
N GLU A 198 -8.18 17.61 10.41
CA GLU A 198 -9.04 18.33 9.48
C GLU A 198 -10.39 18.72 10.14
N ILE A 199 -11.01 17.78 10.87
CA ILE A 199 -12.24 18.05 11.64
C ILE A 199 -11.97 19.12 12.68
N PHE A 200 -10.87 19.04 13.42
CA PHE A 200 -10.53 19.98 14.47
C PHE A 200 -10.35 21.40 13.92
N LEU A 201 -9.56 21.57 12.85
CA LEU A 201 -9.37 22.86 12.21
C LEU A 201 -10.68 23.43 11.65
N THR A 202 -11.40 22.62 10.87
CA THR A 202 -12.66 23.05 10.23
C THR A 202 -13.73 23.44 11.27
N THR A 203 -13.81 22.69 12.38
CA THR A 203 -14.73 23.02 13.47
C THR A 203 -14.36 24.33 14.13
N LYS A 204 -13.07 24.62 14.32
CA LYS A 204 -12.60 25.91 14.84
C LYS A 204 -12.90 27.07 13.88
N ILE A 205 -12.71 26.89 12.59
CA ILE A 205 -13.08 27.91 11.60
C ILE A 205 -14.58 28.19 11.66
N ARG A 206 -15.40 27.15 11.73
CA ARG A 206 -16.85 27.29 11.84
C ARG A 206 -17.28 27.98 13.14
N GLU A 207 -16.65 27.64 14.26
CA GLU A 207 -16.90 28.32 15.54
C GLU A 207 -16.63 29.83 15.44
N ASN A 208 -15.51 30.21 14.82
CA ASN A 208 -15.16 31.60 14.59
C ASN A 208 -16.13 32.30 13.63
N ARG A 209 -16.59 31.62 12.60
CA ARG A 209 -17.67 32.11 11.71
C ARG A 209 -18.97 32.35 12.46
N SER A 210 -19.38 31.41 13.29
CA SER A 210 -20.62 31.55 14.08
C SER A 210 -20.57 32.71 15.09
N ARG A 211 -19.36 33.17 15.46
CA ARG A 211 -19.13 34.37 16.28
C ARG A 211 -19.20 35.67 15.49
N GLY A 212 -19.46 35.63 14.17
CA GLY A 212 -19.64 36.79 13.32
C GLY A 212 -18.41 37.23 12.55
N LEU A 213 -17.29 36.50 12.61
CA LEU A 213 -16.11 36.78 11.81
C LEU A 213 -16.38 36.44 10.32
N ASP A 214 -15.83 37.24 9.42
CA ASP A 214 -15.82 36.93 8.01
C ASP A 214 -14.96 35.67 7.71
N ASN A 215 -15.04 35.12 6.50
CA ASN A 215 -14.36 33.85 6.19
C ASN A 215 -12.85 33.94 6.39
N HIS A 216 -12.22 35.04 5.97
CA HIS A 216 -10.78 35.25 6.08
C HIS A 216 -10.31 35.37 7.54
N ALA A 217 -11.00 36.19 8.34
CA ALA A 217 -10.69 36.38 9.75
C ALA A 217 -10.93 35.08 10.53
N ALA A 218 -12.01 34.34 10.23
CA ALA A 218 -12.31 33.06 10.87
C ALA A 218 -11.24 32.00 10.63
N ILE A 219 -10.74 31.88 9.39
CA ILE A 219 -9.64 30.98 9.03
C ILE A 219 -8.35 31.40 9.74
N SER A 220 -7.98 32.68 9.64
CA SER A 220 -6.76 33.21 10.26
C SER A 220 -6.75 33.01 11.77
N GLN A 221 -7.87 33.24 12.43
CA GLN A 221 -7.99 33.05 13.87
C GLN A 221 -7.94 31.55 14.23
N ALA A 222 -8.60 30.68 13.46
CA ALA A 222 -8.56 29.24 13.70
C ALA A 222 -7.14 28.67 13.58
N ILE A 223 -6.36 29.14 12.59
CA ILE A 223 -4.95 28.72 12.44
C ILE A 223 -4.12 29.17 13.65
N LYS A 224 -4.35 30.37 14.18
CA LYS A 224 -3.66 30.84 15.39
C LYS A 224 -4.00 29.99 16.62
N ASP A 225 -5.28 29.62 16.77
CA ASP A 225 -5.77 28.91 17.95
C ASP A 225 -5.46 27.40 17.87
N ALA A 226 -5.68 26.77 16.71
CA ALA A 226 -5.57 25.32 16.52
C ALA A 226 -4.22 24.89 15.93
N GLY A 227 -3.59 25.75 15.12
CA GLY A 227 -2.35 25.42 14.42
C GLY A 227 -1.22 24.90 15.31
N PRO A 228 -0.89 25.56 16.44
CA PRO A 228 0.16 25.08 17.33
C PRO A 228 -0.12 23.67 17.89
N VAL A 229 -1.39 23.38 18.21
CA VAL A 229 -1.80 22.06 18.73
C VAL A 229 -1.65 20.99 17.65
N ILE A 230 -2.15 21.26 16.44
CA ILE A 230 -2.04 20.32 15.30
C ILE A 230 -0.58 20.07 14.97
N THR A 231 0.23 21.13 14.88
CA THR A 231 1.68 21.03 14.61
C THR A 231 2.39 20.18 15.66
N LEU A 232 2.12 20.42 16.95
CA LEU A 232 2.73 19.65 18.02
C LEU A 232 2.33 18.18 17.96
N CYS A 233 1.05 17.89 17.76
CA CYS A 233 0.56 16.52 17.61
C CYS A 233 1.21 15.82 16.41
N ALA A 234 1.28 16.49 15.25
CA ALA A 234 1.92 15.94 14.06
C ALA A 234 3.42 15.66 14.29
N LEU A 235 4.14 16.57 14.95
CA LEU A 235 5.56 16.38 15.28
C LEU A 235 5.79 15.22 16.25
N VAL A 236 4.99 15.12 17.31
CA VAL A 236 5.12 14.03 18.29
C VAL A 236 4.79 12.68 17.65
N MET A 237 3.65 12.59 16.94
CA MET A 237 3.24 11.33 16.34
C MET A 237 4.13 10.95 15.15
N GLY A 238 4.38 11.88 14.24
CA GLY A 238 5.28 11.65 13.10
C GLY A 238 6.69 11.31 13.56
N GLY A 239 7.21 12.03 14.56
CA GLY A 239 8.50 11.73 15.19
C GLY A 239 8.56 10.34 15.82
N THR A 240 7.50 9.93 16.51
CA THR A 240 7.41 8.58 17.09
C THR A 240 7.46 7.50 16.01
N PHE A 241 6.69 7.64 14.93
CA PHE A 241 6.77 6.67 13.83
C PHE A 241 8.14 6.69 13.13
N LEU A 242 8.75 7.87 12.95
CA LEU A 242 10.10 7.96 12.38
C LEU A 242 11.14 7.21 13.21
N THR A 243 10.99 7.02 14.52
CA THR A 243 11.94 6.21 15.29
C THR A 243 11.97 4.75 14.85
N LEU A 244 10.88 4.22 14.25
CA LEU A 244 10.84 2.87 13.69
C LEU A 244 11.78 2.70 12.49
N THR A 245 12.20 3.80 11.83
CA THR A 245 13.22 3.72 10.76
C THR A 245 14.56 3.21 11.25
N LEU A 246 14.81 3.27 12.57
CA LEU A 246 16.01 2.74 13.20
C LEU A 246 15.94 1.25 13.52
N ALA A 247 14.78 0.60 13.25
CA ALA A 247 14.59 -0.82 13.50
C ALA A 247 15.48 -1.69 12.59
N GLY A 248 15.84 -2.86 13.05
CA GLY A 248 16.63 -3.83 12.30
C GLY A 248 15.83 -4.54 11.18
N SER A 249 14.49 -4.50 11.22
CA SER A 249 13.61 -5.10 10.22
C SER A 249 13.32 -4.10 9.09
N SER A 250 13.45 -4.55 7.82
CA SER A 250 13.12 -3.76 6.63
C SER A 250 11.68 -3.25 6.68
N MET A 251 10.74 -4.13 6.97
CA MET A 251 9.32 -3.82 7.09
C MET A 251 9.05 -2.69 8.10
N LEU A 252 9.64 -2.74 9.29
CA LEU A 252 9.44 -1.70 10.29
C LEU A 252 10.06 -0.37 9.88
N ARG A 253 11.19 -0.39 9.17
CA ARG A 253 11.81 0.84 8.64
C ARG A 253 10.93 1.52 7.60
N GLU A 254 10.36 0.74 6.68
CA GLU A 254 9.47 1.26 5.65
C GLU A 254 8.19 1.84 6.24
N PHE A 255 7.52 1.10 7.13
CA PHE A 255 6.33 1.63 7.83
C PHE A 255 6.66 2.85 8.68
N GLY A 256 7.78 2.83 9.39
CA GLY A 256 8.23 3.97 10.19
C GLY A 256 8.43 5.23 9.36
N PHE A 257 9.10 5.10 8.23
CA PHE A 257 9.32 6.20 7.30
C PHE A 257 8.01 6.67 6.66
N ALA A 258 7.24 5.75 6.08
CA ALA A 258 5.99 6.07 5.39
C ALA A 258 4.98 6.74 6.33
N LEU A 259 4.72 6.15 7.50
CA LEU A 259 3.76 6.70 8.45
C LEU A 259 4.28 7.99 9.09
N GLY A 260 5.55 8.03 9.47
CA GLY A 260 6.14 9.22 10.09
C GLY A 260 6.14 10.43 9.16
N THR A 261 6.63 10.26 7.92
CA THR A 261 6.61 11.32 6.92
C THR A 261 5.18 11.66 6.48
N GLY A 262 4.30 10.67 6.35
CA GLY A 262 2.89 10.88 6.00
C GLY A 262 2.16 11.74 7.02
N ILE A 263 2.30 11.47 8.30
CA ILE A 263 1.70 12.27 9.38
C ILE A 263 2.25 13.69 9.39
N LEU A 264 3.56 13.86 9.14
CA LEU A 264 4.17 15.19 9.05
C LEU A 264 3.67 15.96 7.84
N VAL A 265 3.62 15.31 6.67
CA VAL A 265 3.09 15.94 5.45
C VAL A 265 1.63 16.32 5.64
N ASP A 266 0.81 15.42 6.20
CA ASP A 266 -0.60 15.70 6.43
C ASP A 266 -0.82 16.83 7.44
N GLY A 267 -0.27 16.73 8.65
CA GLY A 267 -0.49 17.72 9.71
C GLY A 267 0.15 19.08 9.44
N LEU A 268 1.36 19.12 8.85
CA LEU A 268 2.08 20.37 8.63
C LEU A 268 1.72 21.01 7.28
N LEU A 269 1.72 20.25 6.18
CA LEU A 269 1.48 20.81 4.85
C LEU A 269 -0.01 20.83 4.52
N MET A 270 -0.71 19.69 4.64
CA MET A 270 -2.09 19.60 4.17
C MET A 270 -3.03 20.38 5.09
N VAL A 271 -3.02 20.09 6.38
CA VAL A 271 -3.90 20.76 7.34
C VAL A 271 -3.41 22.19 7.66
N GLY A 272 -2.09 22.39 7.74
CA GLY A 272 -1.50 23.70 8.06
C GLY A 272 -1.61 24.75 6.95
N PHE A 273 -1.52 24.34 5.68
CA PHE A 273 -1.48 25.26 4.54
C PHE A 273 -2.53 24.96 3.47
N VAL A 274 -2.60 23.74 2.95
CA VAL A 274 -3.45 23.41 1.79
C VAL A 274 -4.92 23.52 2.13
N SER A 275 -5.35 22.97 3.28
CA SER A 275 -6.73 23.00 3.70
C SER A 275 -7.25 24.42 3.95
N PRO A 276 -6.55 25.29 4.70
CA PRO A 276 -6.94 26.69 4.85
C PRO A 276 -6.95 27.45 3.53
N ALA A 277 -5.96 27.22 2.67
CA ALA A 277 -5.90 27.87 1.36
C ALA A 277 -7.10 27.50 0.47
N LEU A 278 -7.47 26.22 0.45
CA LEU A 278 -8.66 25.76 -0.27
C LEU A 278 -9.95 26.36 0.32
N MET A 279 -10.08 26.41 1.64
CA MET A 279 -11.24 27.06 2.27
C MET A 279 -11.32 28.56 1.99
N HIS A 280 -10.17 29.20 1.86
CA HIS A 280 -10.08 30.59 1.46
C HIS A 280 -10.56 30.79 0.02
N LEU A 281 -10.09 29.95 -0.92
CA LEU A 281 -10.48 30.00 -2.33
C LEU A 281 -11.97 29.69 -2.52
N MET A 282 -12.51 28.75 -1.77
CA MET A 282 -13.91 28.35 -1.86
C MET A 282 -14.86 29.37 -1.18
N GLY A 283 -14.36 30.19 -0.29
CA GLY A 283 -15.14 31.21 0.41
C GLY A 283 -16.38 30.66 1.10
N ASP A 284 -17.51 31.32 0.93
CA ASP A 284 -18.80 30.93 1.55
C ASP A 284 -19.38 29.62 0.97
N TRP A 285 -18.92 29.17 -0.19
CA TRP A 285 -19.29 27.87 -0.75
C TRP A 285 -18.90 26.70 0.17
N SER A 286 -17.83 26.85 0.93
CA SER A 286 -17.39 25.85 1.92
C SER A 286 -18.45 25.56 2.99
N TRP A 287 -19.39 26.48 3.20
CA TRP A 287 -20.37 26.43 4.29
C TRP A 287 -21.80 26.13 3.80
N LYS A 288 -22.04 26.02 2.48
CA LYS A 288 -23.34 25.68 1.91
C LYS A 288 -23.74 24.26 2.32
N GLY A 289 -24.96 24.11 2.84
CA GLY A 289 -25.46 22.84 3.31
C GLY A 289 -26.98 22.81 3.51
N PRO A 290 -27.54 21.67 3.89
CA PRO A 290 -28.96 21.54 4.13
C PRO A 290 -29.39 22.37 5.35
N GLY A 291 -30.51 23.11 5.19
CA GLY A 291 -30.96 24.09 6.18
C GLY A 291 -31.19 23.55 7.57
N PHE A 292 -31.50 22.25 7.73
CA PHE A 292 -31.67 21.65 9.05
C PHE A 292 -30.33 21.44 9.81
N LEU A 293 -29.23 21.24 9.07
CA LEU A 293 -27.89 21.11 9.66
C LEU A 293 -27.22 22.48 9.83
N THR A 294 -27.31 23.35 8.82
CA THR A 294 -26.66 24.67 8.88
C THR A 294 -27.28 25.58 9.97
N ARG A 295 -28.62 25.56 10.13
CA ARG A 295 -29.30 26.32 11.20
C ARG A 295 -28.88 25.88 12.59
N ARG A 296 -28.60 24.61 12.82
CA ARG A 296 -28.07 24.12 14.10
C ARG A 296 -26.75 24.77 14.47
N HIS A 297 -26.04 25.28 13.48
CA HIS A 297 -24.74 25.95 13.65
C HIS A 297 -24.79 27.47 13.45
N GLY A 298 -25.99 28.08 13.45
CA GLY A 298 -26.15 29.51 13.30
C GLY A 298 -25.90 30.06 11.91
N MET A 299 -26.01 29.21 10.87
CA MET A 299 -25.81 29.59 9.46
C MET A 299 -27.07 29.33 8.64
N ASN A 300 -27.25 30.13 7.60
CA ASN A 300 -28.27 29.91 6.58
C ASN A 300 -27.82 28.77 5.60
N PRO A 301 -28.74 28.19 4.82
CA PRO A 301 -28.39 27.16 3.82
C PRO A 301 -27.41 27.63 2.75
N ASP A 302 -27.32 28.92 2.50
CA ASP A 302 -26.39 29.57 1.56
C ASP A 302 -24.97 29.80 2.13
N GLY A 303 -24.74 29.46 3.41
CA GLY A 303 -23.47 29.64 4.08
C GLY A 303 -23.28 31.00 4.78
N THR A 304 -24.28 31.88 4.71
CA THR A 304 -24.26 33.17 5.39
C THR A 304 -24.66 33.00 6.87
N LEU A 305 -24.30 34.00 7.70
CA LEU A 305 -24.67 34.00 9.12
C LEU A 305 -26.12 34.39 9.31
N VAL A 306 -26.83 33.71 10.21
CA VAL A 306 -28.20 34.09 10.61
C VAL A 306 -28.17 35.47 11.26
N GLY A 307 -28.91 36.44 10.69
CA GLY A 307 -29.00 37.82 11.19
C GLY A 307 -28.03 38.84 10.58
N LYS A 308 -27.16 38.44 9.64
CA LYS A 308 -26.36 39.36 8.82
C LYS A 308 -27.02 39.50 7.43
N PRO A 309 -27.34 40.74 6.96
CA PRO A 309 -27.88 40.93 5.61
C PRO A 309 -26.93 40.32 4.57
N SER A 310 -27.46 39.64 3.57
CA SER A 310 -26.69 39.22 2.40
C SER A 310 -26.16 40.48 1.68
N ASP A 311 -24.90 40.51 1.30
CA ASP A 311 -24.29 41.62 0.56
C ASP A 311 -25.01 41.94 -0.78
N GLU A 312 -25.91 41.07 -1.26
CA GLU A 312 -26.79 41.28 -2.42
C GLU A 312 -27.93 42.29 -2.20
N ALA A 313 -28.17 42.72 -0.94
CA ALA A 313 -29.20 43.74 -0.62
C ALA A 313 -28.60 45.16 -0.51
N ALA A 314 -27.32 45.32 -0.83
CA ALA A 314 -26.60 46.61 -0.69
C ALA A 314 -26.21 47.26 -2.03
N GLU A 315 -26.73 46.75 -3.20
CA GLU A 315 -26.62 47.43 -4.52
C GLU A 315 -27.98 48.02 -4.94
#